data_e35eb7e32c561572271b64557dea0bfd
#
_entry.id   e35eb7e32c561572271b64557dea0bfd
#
_cell.length_a   1.000
_cell.length_b   1.000
_cell.length_c   1.000
_cell.angle_alpha   90.00
_cell.angle_beta   90.00
_cell.angle_gamma   90.00
#
_symmetry.space_group_name_H-M   'P 1'
#
loop_
_entity.id
_entity.type
_entity.pdbx_description
1 polymer ?
#
loop_
_entity_poly.entity_id
_entity_poly.type
_entity_poly.pdbx_seq_one_letter_code
_entity_poly.pdbx_strand_id
1 'polypeptide(L)'
;MGSINPIKPVKPMKLMGPMKSESVAAVLVGLVWQPVDRLVRRWNWKSALLSSASRAGLFFFVNLSAGPDAALAAMLTELTFRATTAGFYGAITQAFSRATPAWAAMLTAMVVLPIATHSLEFAVHWLRGTEKLAESVLASAVFTALSTVFNLFAMSRGALIVGAGRASLGQDLLRMPSLVFAFVAAPIHLLLRLLTSRVRRLPSSGADPSDPAKLPQKIAV
;
A
#
# COMPACT_ATOMS: atom_id res chain seq x y z
N MET A 1 -41.85 23.85 -27.89
CA MET A 1 -41.24 24.29 -26.66
C MET A 1 -41.24 23.12 -25.70
N GLY A 2 -40.11 22.39 -25.65
CA GLY A 2 -39.94 21.23 -24.79
C GLY A 2 -39.47 21.69 -23.40
N SER A 3 -40.22 21.34 -22.38
CA SER A 3 -39.93 21.63 -20.96
C SER A 3 -38.67 20.82 -20.56
N ILE A 4 -37.59 21.51 -20.24
CA ILE A 4 -36.37 20.91 -19.66
C ILE A 4 -36.68 20.63 -18.19
N ASN A 5 -36.86 19.34 -17.86
CA ASN A 5 -36.97 18.91 -16.46
C ASN A 5 -35.70 19.30 -15.68
N PRO A 6 -35.82 20.00 -14.55
CA PRO A 6 -34.65 20.33 -13.71
C PRO A 6 -34.02 19.07 -13.18
N ILE A 7 -32.69 18.95 -13.37
CA ILE A 7 -31.86 17.86 -12.84
C ILE A 7 -32.08 17.84 -11.32
N LYS A 8 -32.64 16.74 -10.80
CA LYS A 8 -32.80 16.55 -9.35
C LYS A 8 -31.40 16.60 -8.69
N PRO A 9 -31.24 17.44 -7.64
CA PRO A 9 -29.95 17.48 -6.93
C PRO A 9 -29.61 16.09 -6.40
N VAL A 10 -28.42 15.62 -6.74
CA VAL A 10 -27.89 14.37 -6.21
C VAL A 10 -27.82 14.49 -4.69
N LYS A 11 -28.60 13.67 -3.98
CA LYS A 11 -28.56 13.62 -2.51
C LYS A 11 -27.11 13.46 -2.08
N PRO A 12 -26.58 14.33 -1.17
CA PRO A 12 -25.24 14.17 -0.65
C PRO A 12 -25.14 12.77 -0.04
N MET A 13 -24.20 11.97 -0.54
CA MET A 13 -23.94 10.61 -0.08
C MET A 13 -23.67 10.71 1.43
N LYS A 14 -24.56 10.11 2.24
CA LYS A 14 -24.46 10.07 3.70
C LYS A 14 -23.07 9.57 4.02
N LEU A 15 -22.19 10.45 4.47
CA LEU A 15 -20.85 10.11 4.93
C LEU A 15 -21.04 8.97 5.95
N MET A 16 -20.60 7.76 5.59
CA MET A 16 -20.56 6.66 6.55
C MET A 16 -19.79 7.18 7.75
N GLY A 17 -20.40 7.12 8.94
CA GLY A 17 -19.78 7.59 10.16
C GLY A 17 -18.37 7.07 10.33
N PRO A 18 -17.51 7.69 11.14
CA PRO A 18 -16.11 7.33 11.26
C PRO A 18 -16.03 5.83 11.54
N MET A 19 -15.55 5.06 10.54
CA MET A 19 -15.39 3.62 10.70
C MET A 19 -14.33 3.44 11.79
N LYS A 20 -14.74 2.83 12.92
CA LYS A 20 -13.87 2.59 14.08
C LYS A 20 -12.55 1.98 13.61
N SER A 21 -11.44 2.65 13.93
CA SER A 21 -10.11 2.07 13.75
C SER A 21 -9.99 0.88 14.71
N GLU A 22 -9.60 -0.28 14.19
CA GLU A 22 -9.34 -1.46 15.02
C GLU A 22 -7.86 -1.47 15.41
N SER A 23 -7.53 -2.03 16.60
CA SER A 23 -6.13 -2.26 16.93
C SER A 23 -5.56 -3.40 16.08
N VAL A 24 -4.23 -3.39 15.83
CA VAL A 24 -3.53 -4.49 15.13
C VAL A 24 -3.86 -5.85 15.75
N ALA A 25 -3.88 -5.93 17.09
CA ALA A 25 -4.23 -7.15 17.80
C ALA A 25 -5.68 -7.60 17.52
N ALA A 26 -6.63 -6.65 17.51
CA ALA A 26 -8.03 -6.97 17.21
C ALA A 26 -8.22 -7.46 15.76
N VAL A 27 -7.45 -6.90 14.81
CA VAL A 27 -7.43 -7.38 13.42
C VAL A 27 -6.91 -8.81 13.35
N LEU A 28 -5.77 -9.11 13.99
CA LEU A 28 -5.17 -10.46 14.02
C LEU A 28 -6.11 -11.48 14.66
N VAL A 29 -6.64 -11.17 15.84
CA VAL A 29 -7.63 -12.03 16.52
C VAL A 29 -8.85 -12.26 15.64
N GLY A 30 -9.37 -11.21 15.01
CA GLY A 30 -10.51 -11.31 14.10
C GLY A 30 -10.24 -12.17 12.87
N LEU A 31 -9.01 -12.15 12.31
CA LEU A 31 -8.62 -13.02 11.20
C LEU A 31 -8.62 -14.49 11.59
N VAL A 32 -8.23 -14.82 12.82
CA VAL A 32 -8.21 -16.21 13.34
C VAL A 32 -9.61 -16.70 13.71
N TRP A 33 -10.37 -15.89 14.45
CA TRP A 33 -11.67 -16.31 14.98
C TRP A 33 -12.85 -16.13 14.02
N GLN A 34 -12.71 -15.25 13.03
CA GLN A 34 -13.76 -14.96 12.04
C GLN A 34 -13.21 -14.99 10.61
N PRO A 35 -12.53 -16.10 10.19
CA PRO A 35 -11.86 -16.14 8.89
C PRO A 35 -12.84 -15.98 7.72
N VAL A 36 -14.02 -16.58 7.80
CA VAL A 36 -15.05 -16.49 6.76
C VAL A 36 -15.48 -15.04 6.53
N ASP A 37 -15.77 -14.30 7.59
CA ASP A 37 -16.25 -12.92 7.50
C ASP A 37 -15.13 -11.95 7.08
N ARG A 38 -13.91 -12.20 7.54
CA ARG A 38 -12.78 -11.29 7.30
C ARG A 38 -11.98 -11.60 6.04
N LEU A 39 -11.92 -12.85 5.62
CA LEU A 39 -11.16 -13.27 4.44
C LEU A 39 -12.07 -13.59 3.26
N VAL A 40 -13.08 -14.48 3.43
CA VAL A 40 -13.90 -14.94 2.31
C VAL A 40 -14.89 -13.85 1.87
N ARG A 41 -15.69 -13.29 2.79
CA ARG A 41 -16.67 -12.25 2.46
C ARG A 41 -16.03 -10.91 2.06
N ARG A 42 -14.79 -10.66 2.45
CA ARG A 42 -14.02 -9.47 2.11
C ARG A 42 -12.91 -9.75 1.11
N TRP A 43 -13.00 -10.88 0.40
CA TRP A 43 -12.05 -11.23 -0.64
C TRP A 43 -11.88 -10.09 -1.63
N ASN A 44 -10.64 -9.58 -1.75
CA ASN A 44 -10.38 -8.38 -2.54
C ASN A 44 -10.03 -8.76 -3.98
N TRP A 45 -11.06 -8.94 -4.81
CA TRP A 45 -10.92 -9.29 -6.22
C TRP A 45 -10.12 -8.28 -7.04
N LYS A 46 -10.16 -6.98 -6.69
CA LYS A 46 -9.38 -5.93 -7.37
C LYS A 46 -7.89 -6.13 -7.14
N SER A 47 -7.48 -6.35 -5.89
CA SER A 47 -6.11 -6.70 -5.54
C SER A 47 -5.70 -8.03 -6.17
N ALA A 48 -6.61 -9.02 -6.22
CA ALA A 48 -6.34 -10.31 -6.85
C ALA A 48 -6.02 -10.14 -8.34
N LEU A 49 -6.87 -9.42 -9.07
CA LEU A 49 -6.69 -9.21 -10.50
C LEU A 49 -5.38 -8.48 -10.80
N LEU A 50 -5.14 -7.35 -10.12
CA LEU A 50 -3.95 -6.53 -10.36
C LEU A 50 -2.67 -7.27 -9.96
N SER A 51 -2.67 -7.94 -8.82
CA SER A 51 -1.52 -8.72 -8.34
C SER A 51 -1.22 -9.90 -9.23
N SER A 52 -2.24 -10.65 -9.67
CA SER A 52 -2.07 -11.82 -10.54
C SER A 52 -1.48 -11.42 -11.89
N ALA A 53 -2.02 -10.38 -12.54
CA ALA A 53 -1.51 -9.91 -13.82
C ALA A 53 -0.05 -9.40 -13.73
N SER A 54 0.25 -8.58 -12.71
CA SER A 54 1.58 -8.00 -12.54
C SER A 54 2.64 -9.06 -12.25
N ARG A 55 2.32 -10.05 -11.40
CA ARG A 55 3.28 -11.10 -11.04
C ARG A 55 3.44 -12.16 -12.11
N ALA A 56 2.37 -12.53 -12.80
CA ALA A 56 2.46 -13.41 -13.95
C ALA A 56 3.42 -12.82 -15.00
N GLY A 57 3.30 -11.50 -15.27
CA GLY A 57 4.26 -10.79 -16.13
C GLY A 57 5.69 -10.82 -15.57
N LEU A 58 5.88 -10.59 -14.26
CA LEU A 58 7.19 -10.65 -13.63
C LEU A 58 7.85 -12.02 -13.81
N PHE A 59 7.13 -13.12 -13.50
CA PHE A 59 7.64 -14.48 -13.67
C PHE A 59 7.95 -14.81 -15.12
N PHE A 60 7.13 -14.34 -16.07
CA PHE A 60 7.43 -14.48 -17.49
C PHE A 60 8.77 -13.84 -17.86
N PHE A 61 8.99 -12.56 -17.51
CA PHE A 61 10.21 -11.85 -17.88
C PHE A 61 11.46 -12.40 -17.18
N VAL A 62 11.37 -12.80 -15.91
CA VAL A 62 12.51 -13.41 -15.18
C VAL A 62 12.95 -14.72 -15.81
N ASN A 63 11.98 -15.53 -16.26
CA ASN A 63 12.26 -16.85 -16.85
C ASN A 63 12.52 -16.82 -18.37
N LEU A 64 12.38 -15.65 -19.02
CA LEU A 64 12.52 -15.54 -20.48
C LEU A 64 13.91 -15.98 -20.98
N SER A 65 14.95 -15.80 -20.18
CA SER A 65 16.32 -16.26 -20.50
C SER A 65 16.51 -17.78 -20.43
N ALA A 66 15.57 -18.51 -19.80
CA ALA A 66 15.52 -19.98 -19.81
C ALA A 66 14.72 -20.54 -21.00
N GLY A 67 14.15 -19.64 -21.83
CA GLY A 67 13.38 -19.96 -23.02
C GLY A 67 11.89 -19.61 -22.89
N PRO A 68 11.19 -19.44 -24.03
CA PRO A 68 9.80 -19.01 -24.04
C PRO A 68 8.84 -20.00 -23.36
N ASP A 69 9.11 -21.30 -23.48
CA ASP A 69 8.26 -22.34 -22.86
C ASP A 69 8.39 -22.33 -21.33
N ALA A 70 9.63 -22.19 -20.81
CA ALA A 70 9.89 -22.04 -19.40
C ALA A 70 9.24 -20.75 -18.85
N ALA A 71 9.37 -19.65 -19.57
CA ALA A 71 8.74 -18.38 -19.21
C ALA A 71 7.21 -18.49 -19.15
N LEU A 72 6.58 -19.15 -20.15
CA LEU A 72 5.14 -19.35 -20.17
C LEU A 72 4.68 -20.28 -19.04
N ALA A 73 5.41 -21.38 -18.78
CA ALA A 73 5.09 -22.29 -17.67
C ALA A 73 5.16 -21.58 -16.31
N ALA A 74 6.20 -20.77 -16.06
CA ALA A 74 6.36 -19.99 -14.84
C ALA A 74 5.24 -18.94 -14.71
N MET A 75 4.92 -18.23 -15.78
CA MET A 75 3.81 -17.25 -15.83
C MET A 75 2.47 -17.89 -15.48
N LEU A 76 2.12 -19.02 -16.10
CA LEU A 76 0.85 -19.71 -15.85
C LEU A 76 0.76 -20.29 -14.43
N THR A 77 1.87 -20.78 -13.91
CA THR A 77 1.97 -21.26 -12.51
C THR A 77 1.68 -20.13 -11.54
N GLU A 78 2.35 -18.99 -11.69
CA GLU A 78 2.13 -17.82 -10.84
C GLU A 78 0.73 -17.23 -11.00
N LEU A 79 0.21 -17.15 -12.23
CA LEU A 79 -1.14 -16.67 -12.48
C LEU A 79 -2.19 -17.50 -11.73
N THR A 80 -2.10 -18.83 -11.83
CA THR A 80 -3.01 -19.77 -11.17
C THR A 80 -2.90 -19.68 -9.65
N PHE A 81 -1.67 -19.64 -9.12
CA PHE A 81 -1.42 -19.49 -7.68
C PHE A 81 -1.99 -18.17 -7.16
N ARG A 82 -1.76 -17.06 -7.85
CA ARG A 82 -2.23 -15.73 -7.42
C ARG A 82 -3.72 -15.52 -7.62
N ALA A 83 -4.32 -16.07 -8.66
CA ALA A 83 -5.76 -15.99 -8.85
C ALA A 83 -6.53 -16.57 -7.64
N THR A 84 -5.95 -17.58 -6.98
CA THR A 84 -6.54 -18.17 -5.77
C THR A 84 -6.18 -17.46 -4.48
N THR A 85 -4.93 -17.01 -4.31
CA THR A 85 -4.40 -16.53 -3.01
C THR A 85 -4.42 -15.02 -2.85
N ALA A 86 -4.26 -14.24 -3.93
CA ALA A 86 -4.07 -12.79 -3.84
C ALA A 86 -5.28 -12.03 -3.30
N GLY A 87 -6.50 -12.55 -3.48
CA GLY A 87 -7.69 -11.93 -2.93
C GLY A 87 -7.75 -12.00 -1.40
N PHE A 88 -7.26 -13.08 -0.82
CA PHE A 88 -7.13 -13.21 0.65
C PHE A 88 -6.04 -12.28 1.17
N TYR A 89 -4.89 -12.22 0.49
CA TYR A 89 -3.84 -11.27 0.82
C TYR A 89 -4.35 -9.82 0.76
N GLY A 90 -5.11 -9.48 -0.29
CA GLY A 90 -5.75 -8.18 -0.43
C GLY A 90 -6.76 -7.87 0.67
N ALA A 91 -7.55 -8.86 1.12
CA ALA A 91 -8.48 -8.70 2.23
C ALA A 91 -7.75 -8.41 3.56
N ILE A 92 -6.67 -9.11 3.83
CA ILE A 92 -5.83 -8.89 5.01
C ILE A 92 -5.16 -7.50 4.94
N THR A 93 -4.57 -7.15 3.81
CA THR A 93 -3.97 -5.82 3.60
C THR A 93 -5.00 -4.70 3.78
N GLN A 94 -6.23 -4.90 3.29
CA GLN A 94 -7.34 -3.95 3.49
C GLN A 94 -7.73 -3.82 4.97
N ALA A 95 -7.72 -4.91 5.74
CA ALA A 95 -7.97 -4.87 7.17
C ALA A 95 -6.88 -4.06 7.91
N PHE A 96 -5.61 -4.28 7.58
CA PHE A 96 -4.49 -3.54 8.16
C PHE A 96 -4.40 -2.09 7.71
N SER A 97 -4.92 -1.71 6.54
CA SER A 97 -4.86 -0.34 6.04
C SER A 97 -5.51 0.71 6.98
N ARG A 98 -6.30 0.26 7.95
CA ARG A 98 -7.02 1.08 8.94
C ARG A 98 -6.73 0.72 10.37
N ALA A 99 -5.81 -0.21 10.60
CA ALA A 99 -5.44 -0.61 11.94
C ALA A 99 -4.54 0.41 12.62
N THR A 100 -4.61 0.46 13.94
CA THR A 100 -3.81 1.36 14.78
C THR A 100 -2.96 0.56 15.77
N PRO A 101 -1.73 1.00 16.03
CA PRO A 101 -1.02 2.10 15.37
C PRO A 101 -0.59 1.73 13.94
N ALA A 102 -0.58 2.70 13.03
CA ALA A 102 -0.31 2.48 11.60
C ALA A 102 1.06 1.83 11.31
N TRP A 103 2.09 2.18 12.08
CA TRP A 103 3.43 1.60 11.93
C TRP A 103 3.44 0.09 12.23
N ALA A 104 2.73 -0.34 13.28
CA ALA A 104 2.64 -1.77 13.63
C ALA A 104 1.82 -2.54 12.61
N ALA A 105 0.74 -1.96 12.09
CA ALA A 105 -0.06 -2.53 11.01
C ALA A 105 0.78 -2.72 9.74
N MET A 106 1.56 -1.71 9.36
CA MET A 106 2.46 -1.77 8.21
C MET A 106 3.55 -2.83 8.39
N LEU A 107 4.20 -2.87 9.58
CA LEU A 107 5.23 -3.86 9.88
C LEU A 107 4.67 -5.30 9.82
N THR A 108 3.50 -5.54 10.41
CA THR A 108 2.84 -6.85 10.35
C THR A 108 2.52 -7.24 8.91
N ALA A 109 1.97 -6.34 8.11
CA ALA A 109 1.67 -6.59 6.71
C ALA A 109 2.93 -6.82 5.86
N MET A 110 4.05 -6.14 6.18
CA MET A 110 5.31 -6.27 5.44
C MET A 110 6.17 -7.47 5.83
N VAL A 111 5.96 -8.04 7.00
CA VAL A 111 6.79 -9.16 7.50
C VAL A 111 5.99 -10.45 7.54
N VAL A 112 4.88 -10.48 8.28
CA VAL A 112 4.14 -11.73 8.52
C VAL A 112 3.50 -12.25 7.24
N LEU A 113 2.84 -11.38 6.47
CA LEU A 113 2.16 -11.81 5.25
C LEU A 113 3.14 -12.26 4.15
N PRO A 114 4.23 -11.53 3.84
CA PRO A 114 5.21 -12.00 2.87
C PRO A 114 5.85 -13.33 3.24
N ILE A 115 6.25 -13.54 4.49
CA ILE A 115 6.83 -14.83 4.92
C ILE A 115 5.88 -15.97 4.60
N ALA A 116 4.61 -15.87 5.00
CA ALA A 116 3.63 -16.92 4.75
C ALA A 116 3.39 -17.15 3.25
N THR A 117 3.22 -16.08 2.49
CA THR A 117 2.90 -16.18 1.05
C THR A 117 4.08 -16.63 0.21
N HIS A 118 5.30 -16.15 0.50
CA HIS A 118 6.50 -16.57 -0.25
C HIS A 118 6.94 -17.99 0.07
N SER A 119 6.73 -18.46 1.30
CA SER A 119 6.96 -19.88 1.61
C SER A 119 6.05 -20.79 0.80
N LEU A 120 4.77 -20.42 0.66
CA LEU A 120 3.83 -21.17 -0.16
C LEU A 120 4.14 -21.05 -1.67
N GLU A 121 4.46 -19.84 -2.14
CA GLU A 121 4.87 -19.56 -3.53
C GLU A 121 6.11 -20.38 -3.91
N PHE A 122 7.13 -20.38 -3.05
CA PHE A 122 8.34 -21.18 -3.23
C PHE A 122 8.01 -22.68 -3.36
N ALA A 123 7.18 -23.22 -2.45
CA ALA A 123 6.79 -24.62 -2.50
C ALA A 123 6.05 -24.98 -3.80
N VAL A 124 5.11 -24.15 -4.26
CA VAL A 124 4.37 -24.38 -5.50
C VAL A 124 5.28 -24.37 -6.72
N HIS A 125 6.16 -23.37 -6.84
CA HIS A 125 7.07 -23.26 -7.96
C HIS A 125 8.17 -24.34 -7.94
N TRP A 126 8.63 -24.75 -6.75
CA TRP A 126 9.56 -25.87 -6.60
C TRP A 126 8.94 -27.18 -7.07
N LEU A 127 7.69 -27.47 -6.67
CA LEU A 127 6.96 -28.66 -7.13
C LEU A 127 6.69 -28.65 -8.64
N ARG A 128 6.60 -27.47 -9.24
CA ARG A 128 6.37 -27.30 -10.69
C ARG A 128 7.67 -27.29 -11.51
N GLY A 129 8.83 -27.35 -10.84
CA GLY A 129 10.13 -27.38 -11.53
C GLY A 129 10.45 -26.06 -12.24
N THR A 130 10.09 -24.90 -11.66
CA THR A 130 10.42 -23.59 -12.25
C THR A 130 11.92 -23.40 -12.30
N GLU A 131 12.51 -23.21 -13.49
CA GLU A 131 13.96 -23.25 -13.71
C GLU A 131 14.71 -22.15 -12.97
N LYS A 132 14.22 -20.90 -12.98
CA LYS A 132 14.85 -19.77 -12.30
C LYS A 132 14.13 -19.45 -10.98
N LEU A 133 13.98 -20.46 -10.12
CA LEU A 133 13.20 -20.37 -8.90
C LEU A 133 13.73 -19.30 -7.93
N ALA A 134 15.03 -19.28 -7.66
CA ALA A 134 15.63 -18.35 -6.70
C ALA A 134 15.47 -16.89 -7.16
N GLU A 135 15.79 -16.60 -8.42
CA GLU A 135 15.63 -15.27 -9.00
C GLU A 135 14.17 -14.83 -9.05
N SER A 136 13.27 -15.75 -9.41
CA SER A 136 11.84 -15.47 -9.48
C SER A 136 11.25 -15.15 -8.10
N VAL A 137 11.60 -15.94 -7.08
CA VAL A 137 11.13 -15.73 -5.71
C VAL A 137 11.73 -14.45 -5.12
N LEU A 138 13.01 -14.16 -5.37
CA LEU A 138 13.63 -12.90 -4.93
C LEU A 138 12.97 -11.69 -5.57
N ALA A 139 12.77 -11.71 -6.89
CA ALA A 139 12.06 -10.64 -7.60
C ALA A 139 10.63 -10.48 -7.08
N SER A 140 9.93 -11.60 -6.81
CA SER A 140 8.60 -11.61 -6.21
C SER A 140 8.59 -11.02 -4.79
N ALA A 141 9.60 -11.31 -3.97
CA ALA A 141 9.71 -10.75 -2.61
C ALA A 141 9.91 -9.23 -2.64
N VAL A 142 10.80 -8.73 -3.49
CA VAL A 142 11.02 -7.28 -3.69
C VAL A 142 9.74 -6.62 -4.19
N PHE A 143 9.09 -7.21 -5.20
CA PHE A 143 7.81 -6.71 -5.71
C PHE A 143 6.72 -6.72 -4.64
N THR A 144 6.69 -7.73 -3.77
CA THR A 144 5.73 -7.80 -2.65
C THR A 144 5.93 -6.64 -1.67
N ALA A 145 7.16 -6.37 -1.28
CA ALA A 145 7.45 -5.27 -0.38
C ALA A 145 6.95 -3.93 -0.96
N LEU A 146 7.33 -3.62 -2.20
CA LEU A 146 6.92 -2.39 -2.89
C LEU A 146 5.40 -2.32 -3.07
N SER A 147 4.78 -3.41 -3.57
CA SER A 147 3.34 -3.43 -3.82
C SER A 147 2.52 -3.40 -2.54
N THR A 148 3.01 -3.98 -1.43
CA THR A 148 2.33 -3.91 -0.13
C THR A 148 2.29 -2.48 0.39
N VAL A 149 3.42 -1.77 0.36
CA VAL A 149 3.48 -0.36 0.75
C VAL A 149 2.58 0.49 -0.16
N PHE A 150 2.65 0.26 -1.47
CA PHE A 150 1.80 0.95 -2.44
C PHE A 150 0.31 0.66 -2.19
N ASN A 151 -0.07 -0.60 -1.96
CA ASN A 151 -1.46 -0.96 -1.69
C ASN A 151 -1.99 -0.32 -0.41
N LEU A 152 -1.21 -0.33 0.69
CA LEU A 152 -1.56 0.37 1.93
C LEU A 152 -1.76 1.88 1.68
N PHE A 153 -0.85 2.48 0.91
CA PHE A 153 -0.94 3.88 0.51
C PHE A 153 -2.20 4.17 -0.35
N ALA A 154 -2.47 3.35 -1.36
CA ALA A 154 -3.63 3.48 -2.23
C ALA A 154 -4.95 3.25 -1.46
N MET A 155 -5.00 2.22 -0.61
CA MET A 155 -6.17 1.91 0.21
C MET A 155 -6.44 2.99 1.27
N SER A 156 -5.40 3.62 1.84
CA SER A 156 -5.56 4.75 2.75
C SER A 156 -6.18 5.98 2.06
N ARG A 157 -6.02 6.08 0.73
CA ARG A 157 -6.65 7.09 -0.13
C ARG A 157 -7.99 6.65 -0.75
N GLY A 158 -8.51 5.50 -0.34
CA GLY A 158 -9.81 4.98 -0.76
C GLY A 158 -9.81 4.24 -2.10
N ALA A 159 -8.65 4.00 -2.71
CA ALA A 159 -8.52 3.18 -3.92
C ALA A 159 -8.31 1.69 -3.59
N LEU A 160 -8.57 0.79 -4.54
CA LEU A 160 -8.40 -0.66 -4.42
C LEU A 160 -9.14 -1.30 -3.22
N ILE A 161 -10.19 -0.66 -2.73
CA ILE A 161 -11.02 -1.17 -1.64
C ILE A 161 -12.27 -1.81 -2.24
N VAL A 162 -12.63 -3.00 -1.75
CA VAL A 162 -13.90 -3.66 -2.08
C VAL A 162 -14.95 -3.39 -0.98
N GLY A 163 -16.22 -3.48 -1.36
CA GLY A 163 -17.36 -3.26 -0.48
C GLY A 163 -18.41 -2.31 -1.06
N ALA A 164 -19.57 -2.25 -0.42
CA ALA A 164 -20.67 -1.40 -0.85
C ALA A 164 -20.27 0.10 -0.83
N GLY A 165 -20.66 0.86 -1.83
CA GLY A 165 -20.36 2.28 -1.95
C GLY A 165 -18.91 2.64 -2.29
N ARG A 166 -18.10 1.66 -2.74
CA ARG A 166 -16.71 1.87 -3.16
C ARG A 166 -16.61 2.14 -4.66
N ALA A 167 -15.49 2.77 -5.06
CA ALA A 167 -15.20 3.06 -6.45
C ALA A 167 -15.17 1.76 -7.30
N SER A 168 -15.53 1.85 -8.56
CA SER A 168 -15.37 0.73 -9.50
C SER A 168 -13.89 0.48 -9.82
N LEU A 169 -13.55 -0.70 -10.36
CA LEU A 169 -12.18 -0.99 -10.80
C LEU A 169 -11.70 0.02 -11.84
N GLY A 170 -12.57 0.40 -12.80
CA GLY A 170 -12.22 1.38 -13.82
C GLY A 170 -11.88 2.75 -13.22
N GLN A 171 -12.62 3.20 -12.21
CA GLN A 171 -12.31 4.43 -11.49
C GLN A 171 -11.00 4.34 -10.71
N ASP A 172 -10.72 3.18 -10.10
CA ASP A 172 -9.44 2.94 -9.43
C ASP A 172 -8.29 2.95 -10.43
N LEU A 173 -8.43 2.29 -11.59
CA LEU A 173 -7.41 2.28 -12.65
C LEU A 173 -7.12 3.67 -13.23
N LEU A 174 -8.15 4.50 -13.44
CA LEU A 174 -7.98 5.88 -13.88
C LEU A 174 -7.21 6.73 -12.86
N ARG A 175 -7.30 6.40 -11.57
CA ARG A 175 -6.54 7.06 -10.50
C ARG A 175 -5.12 6.53 -10.33
N MET A 176 -4.80 5.35 -10.89
CA MET A 176 -3.48 4.73 -10.71
C MET A 176 -2.30 5.62 -11.09
N PRO A 177 -2.28 6.32 -12.25
CA PRO A 177 -1.16 7.18 -12.58
C PRO A 177 -0.90 8.26 -11.52
N SER A 178 -1.95 8.90 -11.01
CA SER A 178 -1.83 9.93 -9.98
C SER A 178 -1.42 9.36 -8.62
N LEU A 179 -1.88 8.15 -8.28
CA LEU A 179 -1.49 7.46 -7.06
C LEU A 179 -0.03 7.00 -7.10
N VAL A 180 0.43 6.48 -8.23
CA VAL A 180 1.84 6.09 -8.42
C VAL A 180 2.74 7.32 -8.33
N PHE A 181 2.38 8.42 -9.02
CA PHE A 181 3.12 9.67 -8.91
C PHE A 181 3.18 10.19 -7.48
N ALA A 182 2.04 10.23 -6.78
CA ALA A 182 1.98 10.67 -5.39
C ALA A 182 2.77 9.74 -4.45
N PHE A 183 2.80 8.44 -4.72
CA PHE A 183 3.58 7.46 -3.96
C PHE A 183 5.08 7.69 -4.11
N VAL A 184 5.55 7.88 -5.34
CA VAL A 184 6.97 8.15 -5.63
C VAL A 184 7.39 9.52 -5.09
N ALA A 185 6.52 10.52 -5.14
CA ALA A 185 6.80 11.85 -4.62
C ALA A 185 6.74 11.95 -3.07
N ALA A 186 6.03 11.02 -2.40
CA ALA A 186 5.82 11.08 -0.94
C ALA A 186 7.12 11.13 -0.12
N PRO A 187 8.15 10.29 -0.35
CA PRO A 187 9.40 10.38 0.41
C PRO A 187 10.15 11.69 0.16
N ILE A 188 10.10 12.24 -1.05
CA ILE A 188 10.73 13.54 -1.38
C ILE A 188 10.04 14.66 -0.61
N HIS A 189 8.71 14.69 -0.60
CA HIS A 189 7.94 15.66 0.17
C HIS A 189 8.19 15.56 1.68
N LEU A 190 8.32 14.33 2.20
CA LEU A 190 8.65 14.10 3.60
C LEU A 190 10.04 14.64 3.92
N LEU A 191 11.04 14.34 3.09
CA LEU A 191 12.41 14.82 3.24
C LEU A 191 12.47 16.35 3.22
N LEU A 192 11.82 16.99 2.25
CA LEU A 192 11.75 18.45 2.17
C LEU A 192 11.09 19.07 3.41
N ARG A 193 10.02 18.49 3.92
CA ARG A 193 9.38 18.93 5.17
C ARG A 193 10.30 18.81 6.37
N LEU A 194 11.06 17.72 6.49
CA LEU A 194 12.02 17.51 7.57
C LEU A 194 13.17 18.52 7.52
N LEU A 195 13.69 18.79 6.32
CA LEU A 195 14.75 19.78 6.10
C LEU A 195 14.26 21.18 6.44
N THR A 196 13.09 21.58 5.95
CA THR A 196 12.54 22.92 6.21
C THR A 196 12.16 23.11 7.68
N SER A 197 11.71 22.06 8.36
CA SER A 197 11.41 22.13 9.80
C SER A 197 12.67 22.26 10.66
N ARG A 198 13.79 21.68 10.23
CA ARG A 198 15.10 21.87 10.88
C ARG A 198 15.63 23.30 10.70
N VAL A 199 15.51 23.86 9.49
CA VAL A 199 15.94 25.24 9.19
C VAL A 199 15.14 26.24 10.04
N ARG A 200 13.85 26.04 10.24
CA ARG A 200 13.02 26.91 11.10
C ARG A 200 13.34 26.80 12.60
N ARG A 201 14.01 25.73 13.04
CA ARG A 201 14.40 25.53 14.45
C ARG A 201 15.81 26.04 14.78
N LEU A 202 16.57 26.50 13.77
CA LEU A 202 17.83 27.19 14.04
C LEU A 202 17.47 28.53 14.68
N PRO A 203 17.94 28.85 15.91
CA PRO A 203 17.70 30.15 16.49
C PRO A 203 18.28 31.20 15.55
N SER A 204 17.47 32.18 15.15
CA SER A 204 17.97 33.34 14.46
C SER A 204 19.00 33.98 15.39
N SER A 205 20.27 33.81 15.05
CA SER A 205 21.36 34.54 15.68
C SER A 205 21.29 35.99 15.20
N GLY A 206 20.17 36.65 15.51
CA GLY A 206 19.98 38.07 15.41
C GLY A 206 20.33 38.66 16.78
N ALA A 207 21.61 38.80 17.04
CA ALA A 207 22.03 39.79 17.96
C ALA A 207 21.52 41.13 17.42
N ASP A 208 20.51 41.71 18.07
CA ASP A 208 20.11 43.09 17.81
C ASP A 208 21.27 44.00 18.30
N PRO A 209 21.98 44.68 17.40
CA PRO A 209 23.08 45.58 17.82
C PRO A 209 22.58 46.81 18.53
N SER A 210 21.28 47.02 18.68
CA SER A 210 20.66 48.20 19.29
C SER A 210 20.13 48.03 20.70
N ASP A 211 20.37 46.88 21.38
CA ASP A 211 19.96 46.67 22.78
C ASP A 211 20.96 47.34 23.74
N PRO A 212 20.65 48.55 24.27
CA PRO A 212 21.57 49.28 25.18
C PRO A 212 21.74 48.65 26.57
N ALA A 213 21.04 47.57 26.85
CA ALA A 213 21.07 46.91 28.17
C ALA A 213 22.29 45.98 28.39
N LYS A 214 23.17 45.81 27.39
CA LYS A 214 24.35 44.94 27.44
C LYS A 214 25.71 45.64 27.42
N LEU A 215 25.76 46.92 27.78
CA LEU A 215 27.04 47.58 27.97
C LEU A 215 27.67 47.14 29.29
N PRO A 216 28.93 46.69 29.31
CA PRO A 216 29.60 46.33 30.55
C PRO A 216 29.78 47.61 31.38
N GLN A 217 29.25 47.55 32.65
CA GLN A 217 29.52 48.60 33.63
C GLN A 217 31.04 48.70 33.86
N LYS A 218 31.63 49.83 33.48
CA LYS A 218 32.99 50.17 33.85
C LYS A 218 33.08 50.22 35.38
N ILE A 219 33.91 49.37 35.92
CA ILE A 219 34.33 49.38 37.33
C ILE A 219 35.10 50.69 37.51
N ALA A 220 34.54 51.65 38.27
CA ALA A 220 35.27 52.82 38.76
C ALA A 220 36.02 52.44 40.05
N VAL A 221 37.31 52.69 40.05
CA VAL A 221 38.21 52.67 41.18
C VAL A 221 37.97 53.93 42.03
#